data_a2b7fb2a44d6414caa72779e9f4743ec
#
_entry.id   a2b7fb2a44d6414caa72779e9f4743ec
#
_cell.length_a   1.000
_cell.length_b   1.000
_cell.length_c   1.000
_cell.angle_alpha   90.00
_cell.angle_beta   90.00
_cell.angle_gamma   90.00
#
_symmetry.space_group_name_H-M   'P 1'
#
loop_
_entity.id
_entity.type
_entity.pdbx_description
1 polymer ?
#
loop_
_entity_poly.entity_id
_entity_poly.type
_entity_poly.pdbx_seq_one_letter_code
_entity_poly.pdbx_strand_id
1 'polypeptide(L)'
;MKKAASVLFVYLSSFLLVFSPLADADAKHKQDPYEKYGEVAVGEDGMVSTAHPLASEIGADVLKKGGNAIDAAVAIQFALNVTEPMMSGIGGGGFMMVYDGKTKETTIINSRERAPAGAKPDMFLDRNGKPIPFAERSTGGTAVGVPGTLKGLEKALDMWGTIPMKNLIQPSIKLADKGFPIDPVLSAAIEDNKEKLSRSAAAEVFLPGGNPLEEGDILVQKDLAKAFKLIRKDGSEALYEGPIGDALAKAVQEFGGSMVKDDLEKYEATIDKPVWGEYQGYQIASMPPPSSGGVFLLQMLKILDGFDLSQYPVRSWEKYHLMSEAMHLAYADRAAYAGDPEFVEVPVKGLLDNNYIKERQQLISLDEMNTKPEAGDPWKYESGKPDYSAVAQPADRQYGETTHFTVADQWGNVVSYTTTIEQVFGTGIMVPGFGVMLNNELTDFDAVPGGANEVQPNKRPLSSMTPTIVFENDKPVLTVGSPGGATIITSVLQTIIHAIEYDMELKAAVEEPRIYTNNPSSYRFEEGVPASALQKLKEMGHQFGEKPETIGNVQSILIDHKQGIFKGVADSSRSGAAIGVDLKGKGKKKH
;
A
#
# COMPACT_ATOMS: atom_id res chain seq x y z
N MET A 1 -66.58 -51.17 -48.72
CA MET A 1 -65.88 -52.19 -49.55
C MET A 1 -64.57 -51.59 -50.01
N LYS A 2 -63.52 -52.35 -49.92
CA LYS A 2 -62.13 -52.17 -50.36
C LYS A 2 -61.28 -51.27 -49.43
N LYS A 3 -60.45 -51.99 -48.67
CA LYS A 3 -59.28 -51.56 -47.93
C LYS A 3 -58.17 -51.13 -48.90
N ALA A 4 -57.51 -50.00 -48.61
CA ALA A 4 -56.21 -49.70 -49.23
C ALA A 4 -55.20 -49.61 -48.07
N ALA A 5 -54.18 -50.46 -48.15
CA ALA A 5 -53.03 -50.51 -47.27
C ALA A 5 -51.98 -49.48 -47.73
N SER A 6 -51.57 -48.62 -46.82
CA SER A 6 -50.43 -47.73 -47.07
C SER A 6 -49.19 -48.35 -46.47
N VAL A 7 -48.21 -48.62 -47.31
CA VAL A 7 -46.87 -49.11 -46.95
C VAL A 7 -46.03 -47.88 -46.47
N LEU A 8 -45.52 -47.95 -45.26
CA LEU A 8 -44.63 -46.93 -44.66
C LEU A 8 -43.18 -47.30 -45.01
N PHE A 9 -42.54 -46.54 -45.89
CA PHE A 9 -41.10 -46.63 -46.15
C PHE A 9 -40.34 -45.86 -45.07
N VAL A 10 -39.61 -46.61 -44.24
CA VAL A 10 -38.64 -46.01 -43.24
C VAL A 10 -37.32 -45.87 -43.99
N TYR A 11 -36.93 -44.59 -44.21
CA TYR A 11 -35.57 -44.25 -44.62
C TYR A 11 -34.65 -44.22 -43.38
N LEU A 12 -33.77 -45.21 -43.28
CA LEU A 12 -32.66 -45.22 -42.34
C LEU A 12 -31.56 -44.31 -42.88
N SER A 13 -31.51 -43.06 -42.43
CA SER A 13 -30.37 -42.18 -42.68
C SER A 13 -29.28 -42.46 -41.63
N SER A 14 -28.23 -43.16 -42.05
CA SER A 14 -27.03 -43.40 -41.28
C SER A 14 -26.26 -42.05 -41.11
N PHE A 15 -26.41 -41.39 -39.95
CA PHE A 15 -25.54 -40.29 -39.56
C PHE A 15 -24.21 -40.88 -39.09
N LEU A 16 -23.18 -40.82 -39.94
CA LEU A 16 -21.79 -40.97 -39.48
C LEU A 16 -21.43 -39.77 -38.63
N LEU A 17 -21.45 -39.94 -37.31
CA LEU A 17 -20.78 -39.04 -36.37
C LEU A 17 -19.27 -39.16 -36.58
N VAL A 18 -18.70 -38.23 -37.32
CA VAL A 18 -17.26 -38.01 -37.32
C VAL A 18 -16.91 -37.42 -35.97
N PHE A 19 -16.43 -38.25 -35.04
CA PHE A 19 -15.72 -37.79 -33.86
C PHE A 19 -14.41 -37.17 -34.35
N SER A 20 -14.38 -35.83 -34.49
CA SER A 20 -13.14 -35.09 -34.40
C SER A 20 -12.64 -35.22 -32.96
N PRO A 21 -11.42 -35.68 -32.73
CA PRO A 21 -10.84 -35.54 -31.41
C PRO A 21 -10.77 -34.03 -31.14
N LEU A 22 -11.54 -33.54 -30.17
CA LEU A 22 -11.22 -32.30 -29.48
C LEU A 22 -9.77 -32.47 -29.02
N ALA A 23 -8.86 -31.75 -29.67
CA ALA A 23 -7.55 -31.53 -29.11
C ALA A 23 -7.80 -30.86 -27.74
N ASP A 24 -7.63 -31.64 -26.69
CA ASP A 24 -7.36 -31.08 -25.37
C ASP A 24 -6.16 -30.16 -25.59
N ALA A 25 -6.44 -28.87 -25.72
CA ALA A 25 -5.46 -27.88 -25.45
C ALA A 25 -5.16 -28.04 -23.96
N ASP A 26 -4.18 -28.90 -23.66
CA ASP A 26 -3.44 -28.84 -22.39
C ASP A 26 -2.91 -27.41 -22.28
N ALA A 27 -3.76 -26.54 -21.77
CA ALA A 27 -3.28 -25.36 -21.06
C ALA A 27 -2.48 -25.94 -19.89
N LYS A 28 -1.18 -26.17 -20.11
CA LYS A 28 -0.24 -26.39 -19.03
C LYS A 28 -0.41 -25.17 -18.11
N HIS A 29 -1.19 -25.32 -17.04
CA HIS A 29 -1.09 -24.42 -15.92
C HIS A 29 0.40 -24.41 -15.56
N LYS A 30 1.10 -23.33 -15.91
CA LYS A 30 2.44 -23.11 -15.42
C LYS A 30 2.29 -23.10 -13.89
N GLN A 31 2.96 -24.03 -13.22
CA GLN A 31 2.91 -24.12 -11.77
C GLN A 31 3.48 -22.82 -11.20
N ASP A 32 2.75 -22.16 -10.30
CA ASP A 32 3.21 -20.94 -9.64
C ASP A 32 4.61 -21.18 -9.05
N PRO A 33 5.64 -20.46 -9.47
CA PRO A 33 7.01 -20.66 -9.01
C PRO A 33 7.16 -20.43 -7.50
N TYR A 34 6.16 -19.83 -6.87
CA TYR A 34 6.16 -19.44 -5.45
C TYR A 34 5.22 -20.27 -4.57
N GLU A 35 4.50 -21.26 -5.10
CA GLU A 35 3.57 -22.15 -4.36
C GLU A 35 4.20 -22.79 -3.09
N LYS A 36 5.52 -22.93 -3.05
CA LYS A 36 6.26 -23.47 -1.89
C LYS A 36 6.29 -22.53 -0.67
N TYR A 37 5.99 -21.25 -0.85
CA TYR A 37 6.00 -20.27 0.24
C TYR A 37 4.60 -20.15 0.84
N GLY A 38 4.53 -20.14 2.16
CA GLY A 38 3.27 -19.99 2.89
C GLY A 38 2.95 -18.54 3.20
N GLU A 39 1.68 -18.23 3.18
CA GLU A 39 1.15 -16.93 3.63
C GLU A 39 1.18 -16.77 5.16
N VAL A 40 1.31 -17.88 5.89
CA VAL A 40 1.34 -17.93 7.35
C VAL A 40 2.62 -18.60 7.83
N ALA A 41 3.26 -18.02 8.82
CA ALA A 41 4.44 -18.60 9.45
C ALA A 41 4.45 -18.34 10.96
N VAL A 42 5.21 -19.17 11.69
CA VAL A 42 5.54 -18.99 13.09
C VAL A 42 7.05 -19.00 13.24
N GLY A 43 7.61 -18.16 14.11
CA GLY A 43 9.03 -18.09 14.42
C GLY A 43 9.27 -17.72 15.88
N GLU A 44 10.37 -18.22 16.47
CA GLU A 44 10.73 -17.91 17.86
C GLU A 44 11.71 -16.71 17.96
N ASP A 45 12.54 -16.51 16.93
CA ASP A 45 13.63 -15.51 16.95
C ASP A 45 13.43 -14.34 15.97
N GLY A 46 12.35 -14.35 15.18
CA GLY A 46 12.01 -13.27 14.27
C GLY A 46 10.94 -13.66 13.27
N MET A 47 10.42 -12.65 12.57
CA MET A 47 9.38 -12.79 11.58
C MET A 47 9.50 -11.75 10.49
N VAL A 48 9.21 -12.15 9.26
CA VAL A 48 9.09 -11.27 8.10
C VAL A 48 7.78 -11.57 7.40
N SER A 49 7.04 -10.54 7.00
CA SER A 49 5.88 -10.66 6.11
C SER A 49 5.95 -9.58 5.03
N THR A 50 5.91 -9.98 3.75
CA THR A 50 5.96 -9.08 2.60
C THR A 50 5.03 -9.54 1.49
N ALA A 51 4.75 -8.66 0.54
CA ALA A 51 3.90 -8.96 -0.61
C ALA A 51 4.58 -9.84 -1.69
N HIS A 52 5.90 -10.17 -1.54
CA HIS A 52 6.59 -11.05 -2.48
C HIS A 52 7.54 -12.04 -1.79
N PRO A 53 7.46 -13.37 -2.07
CA PRO A 53 8.21 -14.40 -1.35
C PRO A 53 9.73 -14.24 -1.36
N LEU A 54 10.31 -13.80 -2.48
CA LEU A 54 11.76 -13.58 -2.57
C LEU A 54 12.24 -12.43 -1.68
N ALA A 55 11.40 -11.42 -1.46
CA ALA A 55 11.71 -10.34 -0.54
C ALA A 55 11.64 -10.83 0.92
N SER A 56 10.65 -11.66 1.26
CA SER A 56 10.56 -12.31 2.58
C SER A 56 11.75 -13.21 2.85
N GLU A 57 12.20 -14.00 1.86
CA GLU A 57 13.38 -14.87 1.97
C GLU A 57 14.65 -14.05 2.24
N ILE A 58 14.86 -12.95 1.51
CA ILE A 58 16.02 -12.06 1.69
C ILE A 58 15.99 -11.42 3.08
N GLY A 59 14.84 -10.94 3.54
CA GLY A 59 14.70 -10.38 4.89
C GLY A 59 14.96 -11.40 6.00
N ALA A 60 14.36 -12.60 5.89
CA ALA A 60 14.58 -13.69 6.84
C ALA A 60 16.05 -14.14 6.87
N ASP A 61 16.73 -14.14 5.71
CA ASP A 61 18.15 -14.46 5.61
C ASP A 61 19.04 -13.42 6.33
N VAL A 62 18.67 -12.14 6.30
CA VAL A 62 19.37 -11.11 7.08
C VAL A 62 19.22 -11.38 8.57
N LEU A 63 18.01 -11.65 9.06
CA LEU A 63 17.76 -11.99 10.47
C LEU A 63 18.54 -13.25 10.90
N LYS A 64 18.52 -14.33 10.09
CA LYS A 64 19.27 -15.58 10.34
C LYS A 64 20.79 -15.36 10.43
N LYS A 65 21.33 -14.36 9.74
CA LYS A 65 22.76 -13.99 9.75
C LYS A 65 23.11 -13.02 10.88
N GLY A 66 22.17 -12.66 11.74
CA GLY A 66 22.38 -11.81 12.90
C GLY A 66 22.17 -10.32 12.65
N GLY A 67 21.56 -9.95 11.52
CA GLY A 67 21.05 -8.60 11.29
C GLY A 67 19.76 -8.35 12.08
N ASN A 68 19.49 -7.09 12.41
CA ASN A 68 18.28 -6.69 13.11
C ASN A 68 17.10 -6.43 12.14
N ALA A 69 15.92 -6.08 12.69
CA ALA A 69 14.71 -5.82 11.91
C ALA A 69 14.90 -4.68 10.89
N ILE A 70 15.70 -3.69 11.22
CA ILE A 70 16.00 -2.54 10.34
C ILE A 70 16.91 -2.97 9.19
N ASP A 71 17.96 -3.74 9.45
CA ASP A 71 18.80 -4.31 8.40
C ASP A 71 17.97 -5.16 7.43
N ALA A 72 17.08 -6.00 7.97
CA ALA A 72 16.18 -6.82 7.17
C ALA A 72 15.22 -5.95 6.33
N ALA A 73 14.64 -4.89 6.92
CA ALA A 73 13.74 -3.97 6.21
C ALA A 73 14.43 -3.27 5.02
N VAL A 74 15.69 -2.85 5.19
CA VAL A 74 16.48 -2.25 4.11
C VAL A 74 16.73 -3.26 2.98
N ALA A 75 17.10 -4.50 3.31
CA ALA A 75 17.31 -5.55 2.31
C ALA A 75 16.00 -5.91 1.57
N ILE A 76 14.87 -5.98 2.29
CA ILE A 76 13.53 -6.20 1.74
C ILE A 76 13.17 -5.09 0.75
N GLN A 77 13.36 -3.82 1.11
CA GLN A 77 13.03 -2.71 0.22
C GLN A 77 13.79 -2.78 -1.11
N PHE A 78 15.09 -3.10 -1.11
CA PHE A 78 15.83 -3.33 -2.34
C PHE A 78 15.33 -4.56 -3.11
N ALA A 79 14.88 -5.61 -2.41
CA ALA A 79 14.33 -6.79 -3.06
C ALA A 79 12.97 -6.49 -3.71
N LEU A 80 12.08 -5.79 -3.03
CA LEU A 80 10.78 -5.37 -3.56
C LEU A 80 10.92 -4.44 -4.76
N ASN A 81 11.92 -3.54 -4.79
CA ASN A 81 12.19 -2.73 -5.98
C ASN A 81 12.51 -3.60 -7.23
N VAL A 82 13.02 -4.81 -7.04
CA VAL A 82 13.28 -5.77 -8.13
C VAL A 82 12.04 -6.62 -8.43
N THR A 83 11.36 -7.13 -7.40
CA THR A 83 10.29 -8.13 -7.52
C THR A 83 8.90 -7.52 -7.67
N GLU A 84 8.68 -6.32 -7.14
CA GLU A 84 7.46 -5.52 -7.28
C GLU A 84 7.76 -4.14 -7.90
N PRO A 85 8.43 -4.07 -9.07
CA PRO A 85 8.81 -2.78 -9.67
C PRO A 85 7.61 -1.91 -10.04
N MET A 86 6.42 -2.50 -10.05
CA MET A 86 5.15 -1.82 -10.29
C MET A 86 4.60 -1.13 -9.05
N MET A 87 5.09 -1.46 -7.84
CA MET A 87 4.52 -0.96 -6.57
C MET A 87 5.42 0.02 -5.83
N SER A 88 6.74 -0.23 -5.80
CA SER A 88 7.69 0.58 -5.03
C SER A 88 9.11 0.55 -5.59
N GLY A 89 9.98 1.42 -5.09
CA GLY A 89 11.39 1.41 -5.46
C GLY A 89 12.14 2.68 -5.05
N ILE A 90 13.41 2.75 -5.44
CA ILE A 90 14.27 3.92 -5.14
C ILE A 90 13.87 5.19 -5.89
N GLY A 91 12.98 5.09 -6.88
CA GLY A 91 12.37 6.23 -7.56
C GLY A 91 11.10 6.75 -6.89
N GLY A 92 10.77 6.26 -5.70
CA GLY A 92 9.59 6.59 -4.90
C GLY A 92 9.91 7.04 -3.49
N GLY A 93 8.96 6.84 -2.56
CA GLY A 93 9.06 7.21 -1.16
C GLY A 93 8.29 6.30 -0.22
N GLY A 94 8.15 6.71 1.04
CA GLY A 94 7.42 5.92 2.02
C GLY A 94 7.57 6.39 3.45
N PHE A 95 6.98 5.60 4.36
CA PHE A 95 7.04 5.83 5.81
C PHE A 95 7.42 4.53 6.51
N MET A 96 8.57 4.55 7.19
CA MET A 96 9.06 3.45 7.99
C MET A 96 8.85 3.75 9.48
N MET A 97 7.93 3.05 10.12
CA MET A 97 7.77 3.08 11.57
C MET A 97 8.66 2.03 12.20
N VAL A 98 9.47 2.46 13.16
CA VAL A 98 10.42 1.62 13.90
C VAL A 98 10.12 1.70 15.39
N TYR A 99 9.85 0.56 16.01
CA TYR A 99 9.93 0.42 17.46
C TYR A 99 11.29 -0.17 17.83
N ASP A 100 12.06 0.59 18.59
CA ASP A 100 13.37 0.16 19.12
C ASP A 100 13.17 -0.66 20.40
N GLY A 101 13.43 -1.95 20.33
CA GLY A 101 13.32 -2.87 21.46
C GLY A 101 14.21 -2.53 22.65
N LYS A 102 15.27 -1.75 22.46
CA LYS A 102 16.19 -1.31 23.51
C LYS A 102 15.72 -0.06 24.24
N THR A 103 15.37 0.98 23.50
CA THR A 103 14.93 2.28 24.08
C THR A 103 13.44 2.31 24.39
N LYS A 104 12.66 1.41 23.79
CA LYS A 104 11.18 1.35 23.84
C LYS A 104 10.51 2.55 23.20
N GLU A 105 11.21 3.23 22.33
CA GLU A 105 10.69 4.37 21.57
C GLU A 105 10.18 3.93 20.21
N THR A 106 9.11 4.58 19.76
CA THR A 106 8.58 4.44 18.40
C THR A 106 8.89 5.70 17.60
N THR A 107 9.53 5.53 16.46
CA THR A 107 10.01 6.63 15.61
C THR A 107 9.61 6.34 14.16
N ILE A 108 9.40 7.38 13.37
CA ILE A 108 9.07 7.27 11.96
C ILE A 108 10.17 7.94 11.12
N ILE A 109 10.69 7.20 10.15
CA ILE A 109 11.46 7.78 9.04
C ILE A 109 10.47 8.15 7.95
N ASN A 110 10.39 9.45 7.67
CA ASN A 110 9.55 9.99 6.61
C ASN A 110 10.41 10.27 5.38
N SER A 111 10.26 9.42 4.39
CA SER A 111 10.90 9.53 3.08
C SER A 111 9.89 9.81 1.96
N ARG A 112 8.75 10.45 2.30
CA ARG A 112 7.74 10.89 1.33
C ARG A 112 8.36 11.84 0.31
N GLU A 113 7.98 11.71 -0.92
CA GLU A 113 8.41 12.57 -2.01
C GLU A 113 8.07 14.03 -1.75
N ARG A 114 8.85 14.93 -2.32
CA ARG A 114 8.58 16.37 -2.32
C ARG A 114 8.34 16.88 -3.73
N ALA A 115 7.50 17.88 -3.86
CA ALA A 115 7.38 18.62 -5.10
C ALA A 115 8.71 19.30 -5.44
N PRO A 116 9.20 19.27 -6.70
CA PRO A 116 10.36 20.04 -7.13
C PRO A 116 10.19 21.54 -6.86
N ALA A 117 11.27 22.27 -6.72
CA ALA A 117 11.25 23.73 -6.55
C ALA A 117 10.54 24.48 -7.70
N GLY A 118 10.48 23.87 -8.88
CA GLY A 118 9.77 24.39 -10.05
C GLY A 118 8.26 24.09 -10.09
N ALA A 119 7.71 23.36 -9.10
CA ALA A 119 6.29 23.05 -9.05
C ALA A 119 5.43 24.32 -8.83
N LYS A 120 4.19 24.30 -9.35
CA LYS A 120 3.26 25.43 -9.27
C LYS A 120 1.88 24.95 -8.84
N PRO A 121 1.10 25.77 -8.12
CA PRO A 121 -0.25 25.42 -7.67
C PRO A 121 -1.21 25.02 -8.80
N ASP A 122 -1.05 25.61 -9.98
CA ASP A 122 -1.90 25.42 -11.16
C ASP A 122 -1.36 24.41 -12.18
N MET A 123 -0.30 23.65 -11.84
CA MET A 123 0.39 22.76 -12.77
C MET A 123 -0.49 21.61 -13.31
N PHE A 124 -1.58 21.29 -12.63
CA PHE A 124 -2.55 20.28 -13.03
C PHE A 124 -3.82 20.85 -13.68
N LEU A 125 -3.82 22.16 -14.02
CA LEU A 125 -4.92 22.79 -14.72
C LEU A 125 -4.60 23.00 -16.22
N ASP A 126 -5.62 22.87 -17.05
CA ASP A 126 -5.54 23.22 -18.47
C ASP A 126 -5.57 24.75 -18.67
N ARG A 127 -5.49 25.19 -19.93
CA ARG A 127 -5.52 26.63 -20.30
C ARG A 127 -6.82 27.34 -19.91
N ASN A 128 -7.88 26.59 -19.62
CA ASN A 128 -9.18 27.11 -19.20
C ASN A 128 -9.37 27.08 -17.69
N GLY A 129 -8.33 26.68 -16.93
CA GLY A 129 -8.38 26.52 -15.48
C GLY A 129 -9.14 25.28 -15.02
N LYS A 130 -9.32 24.28 -15.89
CA LYS A 130 -9.95 23.00 -15.53
C LYS A 130 -8.88 21.95 -15.24
N PRO A 131 -9.13 21.04 -14.29
CA PRO A 131 -8.23 19.93 -14.05
C PRO A 131 -7.96 19.10 -15.31
N ILE A 132 -6.68 18.86 -15.60
CA ILE A 132 -6.25 17.90 -16.63
C ILE A 132 -6.75 16.51 -16.20
N PRO A 133 -7.31 15.70 -17.12
CA PRO A 133 -7.76 14.34 -16.79
C PRO A 133 -6.68 13.52 -16.08
N PHE A 134 -7.06 12.71 -15.10
CA PHE A 134 -6.10 11.97 -14.27
C PHE A 134 -5.16 11.07 -15.10
N ALA A 135 -5.69 10.36 -16.09
CA ALA A 135 -4.90 9.48 -16.96
C ALA A 135 -3.80 10.23 -17.74
N GLU A 136 -3.99 11.52 -18.02
CA GLU A 136 -3.00 12.37 -18.70
C GLU A 136 -1.99 12.93 -17.69
N ARG A 137 -2.46 13.56 -16.59
CA ARG A 137 -1.58 14.21 -15.61
C ARG A 137 -0.74 13.22 -14.82
N SER A 138 -1.16 11.95 -14.69
CA SER A 138 -0.44 10.91 -13.94
C SER A 138 0.72 10.26 -14.69
N THR A 139 0.86 10.49 -15.99
CA THR A 139 1.83 9.81 -16.86
C THR A 139 2.93 10.72 -17.42
N GLY A 140 2.94 11.98 -17.02
CA GLY A 140 3.97 12.98 -17.42
C GLY A 140 5.03 13.19 -16.34
N GLY A 141 6.14 13.83 -16.72
CA GLY A 141 7.19 14.23 -15.77
C GLY A 141 6.71 15.26 -14.73
N THR A 142 5.62 15.97 -14.99
CA THR A 142 4.97 16.88 -14.03
C THR A 142 4.42 16.17 -12.79
N ALA A 143 4.13 14.87 -12.89
CA ALA A 143 3.65 14.07 -11.77
C ALA A 143 4.76 13.54 -10.86
N VAL A 144 6.03 13.65 -11.28
CA VAL A 144 7.15 13.03 -10.55
C VAL A 144 7.56 13.89 -9.35
N GLY A 145 7.45 13.34 -8.16
CA GLY A 145 8.01 13.89 -6.94
C GLY A 145 9.49 13.52 -6.78
N VAL A 146 10.26 14.36 -6.08
CA VAL A 146 11.64 14.10 -5.71
C VAL A 146 11.69 12.85 -4.83
N PRO A 147 12.34 11.75 -5.27
CA PRO A 147 12.27 10.47 -4.56
C PRO A 147 13.03 10.49 -3.23
N GLY A 148 12.46 9.80 -2.24
CA GLY A 148 13.01 9.80 -0.88
C GLY A 148 13.44 8.43 -0.35
N THR A 149 12.99 7.32 -0.96
CA THR A 149 13.21 5.97 -0.44
C THR A 149 14.66 5.73 -0.01
N LEU A 150 15.64 6.02 -0.88
CA LEU A 150 17.03 5.70 -0.59
C LEU A 150 17.62 6.52 0.57
N LYS A 151 17.23 7.80 0.72
CA LYS A 151 17.61 8.62 1.90
C LYS A 151 16.94 8.12 3.18
N GLY A 152 15.70 7.61 3.08
CA GLY A 152 15.02 6.97 4.21
C GLY A 152 15.75 5.72 4.70
N LEU A 153 16.18 4.86 3.77
CA LEU A 153 16.93 3.63 4.08
C LEU A 153 18.29 3.95 4.72
N GLU A 154 19.02 4.93 4.17
CA GLU A 154 20.29 5.40 4.73
C GLU A 154 20.10 5.90 6.15
N LYS A 155 19.14 6.80 6.39
CA LYS A 155 18.83 7.34 7.71
C LYS A 155 18.45 6.26 8.72
N ALA A 156 17.65 5.26 8.31
CA ALA A 156 17.30 4.14 9.19
C ALA A 156 18.52 3.31 9.59
N LEU A 157 19.43 3.04 8.66
CA LEU A 157 20.70 2.34 8.95
C LEU A 157 21.62 3.16 9.85
N ASP A 158 21.71 4.47 9.65
CA ASP A 158 22.53 5.36 10.49
C ASP A 158 22.05 5.38 11.95
N MET A 159 20.73 5.26 12.16
CA MET A 159 20.15 5.27 13.51
C MET A 159 20.21 3.92 14.21
N TRP A 160 19.95 2.83 13.50
CA TRP A 160 19.75 1.50 14.12
C TRP A 160 20.41 0.35 13.38
N GLY A 161 20.97 0.57 12.19
CA GLY A 161 21.57 -0.49 11.38
C GLY A 161 22.80 -1.12 12.04
N THR A 162 22.96 -2.41 11.82
CA THR A 162 24.14 -3.17 12.28
C THR A 162 24.97 -3.71 11.12
N ILE A 163 24.37 -3.75 9.92
CA ILE A 163 25.01 -4.24 8.69
C ILE A 163 25.09 -3.10 7.69
N PRO A 164 26.28 -2.83 7.10
CA PRO A 164 26.42 -1.78 6.08
C PRO A 164 25.51 -2.02 4.85
N MET A 165 24.90 -0.97 4.32
CA MET A 165 24.02 -1.00 3.13
C MET A 165 24.61 -1.79 1.97
N LYS A 166 25.92 -1.67 1.73
CA LYS A 166 26.64 -2.41 0.66
C LYS A 166 26.51 -3.93 0.73
N ASN A 167 26.26 -4.48 1.91
CA ASN A 167 26.04 -5.92 2.12
C ASN A 167 24.56 -6.28 1.95
N LEU A 168 23.65 -5.41 2.41
CA LEU A 168 22.19 -5.60 2.37
C LEU A 168 21.65 -5.54 0.94
N ILE A 169 22.17 -4.68 0.09
CA ILE A 169 21.77 -4.54 -1.32
C ILE A 169 22.26 -5.69 -2.23
N GLN A 170 23.28 -6.46 -1.79
CA GLN A 170 23.93 -7.47 -2.62
C GLN A 170 23.01 -8.59 -3.13
N PRO A 171 22.05 -9.14 -2.34
CA PRO A 171 21.09 -10.12 -2.84
C PRO A 171 20.24 -9.55 -3.99
N SER A 172 19.77 -8.31 -3.87
CA SER A 172 18.93 -7.63 -4.86
C SER A 172 19.69 -7.32 -6.16
N ILE A 173 21.00 -7.01 -6.08
CA ILE A 173 21.86 -6.90 -7.27
C ILE A 173 21.87 -8.22 -8.05
N LYS A 174 22.02 -9.36 -7.34
CA LYS A 174 22.03 -10.68 -7.98
C LYS A 174 20.68 -11.02 -8.60
N LEU A 175 19.59 -10.69 -7.88
CA LEU A 175 18.22 -10.93 -8.32
C LEU A 175 17.93 -10.14 -9.61
N ALA A 176 18.21 -8.86 -9.64
CA ALA A 176 18.04 -8.01 -10.81
C ALA A 176 18.91 -8.44 -12.00
N ASP A 177 20.18 -8.83 -11.74
CA ASP A 177 21.15 -9.20 -12.78
C ASP A 177 20.86 -10.58 -13.40
N LYS A 178 20.43 -11.56 -12.59
CA LYS A 178 20.13 -12.92 -13.06
C LYS A 178 18.70 -13.11 -13.49
N GLY A 179 17.78 -12.31 -12.96
CA GLY A 179 16.34 -12.41 -13.15
C GLY A 179 15.68 -13.42 -12.23
N PHE A 180 14.35 -13.39 -12.26
CA PHE A 180 13.45 -14.27 -11.52
C PHE A 180 12.19 -14.52 -12.36
N PRO A 181 11.49 -15.64 -12.18
CA PRO A 181 10.22 -15.88 -12.86
C PRO A 181 9.16 -14.93 -12.29
N ILE A 182 8.43 -14.23 -13.17
CA ILE A 182 7.36 -13.33 -12.74
C ILE A 182 6.12 -14.10 -12.29
N ASP A 183 5.43 -13.57 -11.32
CA ASP A 183 4.18 -14.08 -10.78
C ASP A 183 2.96 -13.58 -11.59
N PRO A 184 1.75 -14.13 -11.33
CA PRO A 184 0.52 -13.66 -11.99
C PRO A 184 0.22 -12.18 -11.77
N VAL A 185 0.57 -11.62 -10.60
CA VAL A 185 0.28 -10.22 -10.23
C VAL A 185 1.11 -9.26 -11.10
N LEU A 186 2.42 -9.51 -11.20
CA LEU A 186 3.30 -8.70 -12.04
C LEU A 186 2.96 -8.87 -13.53
N SER A 187 2.63 -10.10 -13.98
CA SER A 187 2.21 -10.36 -15.36
C SER A 187 0.97 -9.55 -15.73
N ALA A 188 -0.08 -9.59 -14.91
CA ALA A 188 -1.29 -8.80 -15.11
C ALA A 188 -1.00 -7.30 -15.10
N ALA A 189 -0.16 -6.82 -14.16
CA ALA A 189 0.23 -5.42 -14.08
C ALA A 189 0.94 -4.93 -15.36
N ILE A 190 1.80 -5.77 -15.96
CA ILE A 190 2.49 -5.43 -17.22
C ILE A 190 1.49 -5.35 -18.38
N GLU A 191 0.60 -6.33 -18.53
CA GLU A 191 -0.41 -6.34 -19.59
C GLU A 191 -1.34 -5.14 -19.51
N ASP A 192 -1.86 -4.84 -18.32
CA ASP A 192 -2.81 -3.74 -18.09
C ASP A 192 -2.16 -2.35 -18.30
N ASN A 193 -0.83 -2.25 -18.14
CA ASN A 193 -0.08 -0.99 -18.30
C ASN A 193 0.82 -0.93 -19.54
N LYS A 194 0.66 -1.84 -20.49
CA LYS A 194 1.54 -1.94 -21.68
C LYS A 194 1.65 -0.65 -22.49
N GLU A 195 0.55 0.08 -22.65
CA GLU A 195 0.55 1.35 -23.37
C GLU A 195 1.41 2.39 -22.63
N LYS A 196 1.25 2.52 -21.33
CA LYS A 196 2.03 3.40 -20.46
C LYS A 196 3.53 3.05 -20.49
N LEU A 197 3.87 1.75 -20.37
CA LEU A 197 5.24 1.24 -20.37
C LEU A 197 5.92 1.39 -21.73
N SER A 198 5.17 1.34 -22.84
CA SER A 198 5.70 1.48 -24.20
C SER A 198 6.31 2.86 -24.50
N ARG A 199 6.06 3.86 -23.67
CA ARG A 199 6.45 5.27 -23.88
C ARG A 199 7.87 5.60 -23.41
N SER A 200 8.55 4.68 -22.71
CA SER A 200 9.85 4.91 -22.10
C SER A 200 10.80 3.70 -22.24
N ALA A 201 11.99 3.78 -21.64
CA ALA A 201 12.92 2.66 -21.56
C ALA A 201 12.32 1.41 -20.85
N ALA A 202 11.19 1.54 -20.17
CA ALA A 202 10.45 0.42 -19.56
C ALA A 202 10.01 -0.62 -20.59
N ALA A 203 9.77 -0.20 -21.85
CA ALA A 203 9.40 -1.11 -22.93
C ALA A 203 10.44 -2.20 -23.18
N GLU A 204 11.73 -1.89 -23.11
CA GLU A 204 12.80 -2.85 -23.35
C GLU A 204 12.84 -3.93 -22.25
N VAL A 205 12.39 -3.61 -21.04
CA VAL A 205 12.42 -4.49 -19.87
C VAL A 205 11.15 -5.32 -19.73
N PHE A 206 9.98 -4.69 -19.87
CA PHE A 206 8.68 -5.31 -19.58
C PHE A 206 7.92 -5.76 -20.84
N LEU A 207 8.28 -5.23 -22.02
CA LEU A 207 7.65 -5.52 -23.29
C LEU A 207 8.70 -5.97 -24.36
N PRO A 208 9.52 -7.01 -24.10
CA PRO A 208 10.56 -7.42 -25.04
C PRO A 208 9.99 -7.79 -26.40
N GLY A 209 10.50 -7.12 -27.45
CA GLY A 209 9.96 -7.29 -28.81
C GLY A 209 8.52 -6.75 -29.00
N GLY A 210 8.06 -5.90 -28.07
CA GLY A 210 6.71 -5.30 -28.08
C GLY A 210 5.62 -6.16 -27.44
N ASN A 211 5.98 -7.29 -26.82
CA ASN A 211 5.04 -8.21 -26.15
C ASN A 211 5.23 -8.12 -24.63
N PRO A 212 4.15 -8.03 -23.83
CA PRO A 212 4.20 -8.14 -22.40
C PRO A 212 4.84 -9.44 -21.94
N LEU A 213 5.63 -9.39 -20.86
CA LEU A 213 6.09 -10.60 -20.18
C LEU A 213 4.91 -11.31 -19.52
N GLU A 214 4.86 -12.63 -19.67
CA GLU A 214 3.82 -13.49 -19.12
C GLU A 214 4.29 -14.20 -17.84
N GLU A 215 3.35 -14.70 -17.05
CA GLU A 215 3.62 -15.53 -15.87
C GLU A 215 4.66 -16.63 -16.15
N GLY A 216 5.66 -16.72 -15.28
CA GLY A 216 6.77 -17.67 -15.39
C GLY A 216 7.89 -17.24 -16.35
N ASP A 217 7.74 -16.14 -17.09
CA ASP A 217 8.85 -15.55 -17.84
C ASP A 217 9.90 -14.97 -16.89
N ILE A 218 11.16 -14.96 -17.33
CA ILE A 218 12.25 -14.45 -16.49
C ILE A 218 12.42 -12.96 -16.73
N LEU A 219 12.07 -12.17 -15.71
CA LEU A 219 12.34 -10.73 -15.72
C LEU A 219 13.80 -10.46 -15.32
N VAL A 220 14.56 -9.88 -16.23
CA VAL A 220 15.96 -9.47 -16.02
C VAL A 220 16.07 -7.95 -16.11
N GLN A 221 16.64 -7.31 -15.07
CA GLN A 221 16.71 -5.85 -14.92
C GLN A 221 18.18 -5.41 -14.84
N LYS A 222 18.93 -5.52 -15.96
CA LYS A 222 20.37 -5.23 -16.00
C LYS A 222 20.74 -3.81 -15.59
N ASP A 223 19.95 -2.84 -16.03
CA ASP A 223 20.19 -1.43 -15.72
C ASP A 223 19.92 -1.14 -14.24
N LEU A 224 18.88 -1.74 -13.63
CA LEU A 224 18.63 -1.65 -12.19
C LEU A 224 19.79 -2.29 -11.39
N ALA A 225 20.29 -3.45 -11.85
CA ALA A 225 21.47 -4.07 -11.24
C ALA A 225 22.70 -3.17 -11.31
N LYS A 226 22.88 -2.41 -12.41
CA LYS A 226 23.93 -1.40 -12.56
C LYS A 226 23.74 -0.24 -11.58
N ALA A 227 22.52 0.30 -11.46
CA ALA A 227 22.22 1.34 -10.49
C ALA A 227 22.51 0.88 -9.05
N PHE A 228 22.09 -0.33 -8.68
CA PHE A 228 22.38 -0.91 -7.38
C PHE A 228 23.87 -1.15 -7.12
N LYS A 229 24.67 -1.48 -8.15
CA LYS A 229 26.13 -1.59 -8.02
C LYS A 229 26.78 -0.22 -7.73
N LEU A 230 26.25 0.87 -8.28
CA LEU A 230 26.69 2.22 -7.96
C LEU A 230 26.31 2.59 -6.52
N ILE A 231 25.04 2.37 -6.12
CA ILE A 231 24.59 2.61 -4.75
C ILE A 231 25.40 1.76 -3.74
N ARG A 232 25.72 0.51 -4.06
CA ARG A 232 26.59 -0.31 -3.22
C ARG A 232 27.96 0.31 -3.00
N LYS A 233 28.51 0.98 -4.02
CA LYS A 233 29.85 1.59 -4.00
C LYS A 233 29.82 2.95 -3.32
N ASP A 234 28.92 3.81 -3.71
CA ASP A 234 28.93 5.24 -3.43
C ASP A 234 27.79 5.70 -2.47
N GLY A 235 26.98 4.75 -1.93
CA GLY A 235 25.87 5.09 -1.04
C GLY A 235 24.71 5.80 -1.77
N SER A 236 23.94 6.56 -1.04
CA SER A 236 22.83 7.35 -1.57
C SER A 236 23.29 8.47 -2.51
N GLU A 237 24.54 8.93 -2.39
CA GLU A 237 25.16 9.93 -3.26
C GLU A 237 25.09 9.53 -4.75
N ALA A 238 25.13 8.21 -5.05
CA ALA A 238 25.00 7.71 -6.43
C ALA A 238 23.70 8.19 -7.11
N LEU A 239 22.61 8.38 -6.34
CA LEU A 239 21.34 8.90 -6.84
C LEU A 239 21.25 10.41 -6.64
N TYR A 240 21.50 10.92 -5.45
CA TYR A 240 21.19 12.33 -5.14
C TYR A 240 22.22 13.31 -5.72
N GLU A 241 23.48 12.93 -5.83
CA GLU A 241 24.58 13.78 -6.33
C GLU A 241 25.24 13.22 -7.61
N GLY A 242 25.02 11.93 -7.86
CA GLY A 242 25.70 11.16 -8.88
C GLY A 242 24.94 10.97 -10.19
N PRO A 243 25.45 10.05 -11.04
CA PRO A 243 24.95 9.89 -12.41
C PRO A 243 23.51 9.34 -12.51
N ILE A 244 23.01 8.66 -11.47
CA ILE A 244 21.61 8.21 -11.45
C ILE A 244 20.69 9.43 -11.38
N GLY A 245 21.00 10.40 -10.53
CA GLY A 245 20.22 11.64 -10.39
C GLY A 245 20.28 12.51 -11.63
N ASP A 246 21.46 12.62 -12.28
CA ASP A 246 21.59 13.36 -13.54
C ASP A 246 20.65 12.78 -14.62
N ALA A 247 20.61 11.45 -14.75
CA ALA A 247 19.74 10.77 -15.71
C ALA A 247 18.26 10.85 -15.32
N LEU A 248 17.95 10.81 -14.01
CA LEU A 248 16.59 10.93 -13.48
C LEU A 248 16.03 12.34 -13.78
N ALA A 249 16.73 13.40 -13.39
CA ALA A 249 16.29 14.77 -13.64
C ALA A 249 16.09 15.03 -15.14
N LYS A 250 17.00 14.52 -15.97
CA LYS A 250 16.87 14.61 -17.43
C LYS A 250 15.63 13.88 -17.94
N ALA A 251 15.37 12.65 -17.48
CA ALA A 251 14.18 11.90 -17.88
C ALA A 251 12.89 12.62 -17.47
N VAL A 252 12.82 13.17 -16.25
CA VAL A 252 11.68 13.97 -15.80
C VAL A 252 11.42 15.16 -16.70
N GLN A 253 12.49 15.89 -17.09
CA GLN A 253 12.38 17.07 -17.96
C GLN A 253 11.98 16.71 -19.40
N GLU A 254 12.48 15.60 -19.94
CA GLU A 254 12.10 15.09 -21.28
C GLU A 254 10.59 14.76 -21.36
N PHE A 255 9.96 14.41 -20.23
CA PHE A 255 8.53 14.17 -20.11
C PHE A 255 7.75 15.38 -19.54
N GLY A 256 8.34 16.59 -19.59
CA GLY A 256 7.66 17.86 -19.28
C GLY A 256 7.66 18.26 -17.79
N GLY A 257 8.39 17.55 -16.93
CA GLY A 257 8.52 17.89 -15.51
C GLY A 257 9.54 19.00 -15.24
N SER A 258 9.52 19.56 -14.04
CA SER A 258 10.36 20.70 -13.62
C SER A 258 11.54 20.32 -12.73
N MET A 259 11.69 19.04 -12.36
CA MET A 259 12.75 18.58 -11.47
C MET A 259 14.14 18.86 -12.06
N VAL A 260 15.01 19.40 -11.23
CA VAL A 260 16.44 19.60 -11.54
C VAL A 260 17.31 18.85 -10.54
N LYS A 261 18.60 18.72 -10.82
CA LYS A 261 19.53 18.02 -9.93
C LYS A 261 19.58 18.62 -8.53
N ASP A 262 19.49 19.94 -8.41
CA ASP A 262 19.49 20.67 -7.14
C ASP A 262 18.31 20.25 -6.21
N ASP A 263 17.17 19.83 -6.78
CA ASP A 263 16.05 19.28 -6.00
C ASP A 263 16.42 17.94 -5.36
N LEU A 264 17.19 17.11 -6.07
CA LEU A 264 17.69 15.83 -5.56
C LEU A 264 18.75 16.06 -4.48
N GLU A 265 19.73 16.90 -4.74
CA GLU A 265 20.85 17.20 -3.82
C GLU A 265 20.34 17.78 -2.48
N LYS A 266 19.24 18.50 -2.48
CA LYS A 266 18.61 19.11 -1.28
C LYS A 266 17.63 18.21 -0.57
N TYR A 267 17.30 17.04 -1.14
CA TYR A 267 16.31 16.18 -0.51
C TYR A 267 16.85 15.55 0.78
N GLU A 268 16.05 15.64 1.83
CA GLU A 268 16.30 14.99 3.11
C GLU A 268 15.06 14.22 3.60
N ALA A 269 15.27 12.99 4.07
CA ALA A 269 14.28 12.27 4.84
C ALA A 269 14.20 12.87 6.26
N THR A 270 13.00 13.04 6.81
CA THR A 270 12.79 13.57 8.16
C THR A 270 12.51 12.46 9.17
N ILE A 271 12.55 12.82 10.46
CA ILE A 271 12.23 11.96 11.58
C ILE A 271 10.99 12.53 12.25
N ASP A 272 9.93 11.71 12.31
CA ASP A 272 8.67 12.11 12.90
C ASP A 272 8.34 11.25 14.12
N LYS A 273 7.47 11.76 14.98
CA LYS A 273 6.87 10.98 16.08
C LYS A 273 5.52 10.46 15.64
N PRO A 274 5.14 9.22 16.01
CA PRO A 274 3.83 8.69 15.68
C PRO A 274 2.71 9.51 16.34
N VAL A 275 1.54 9.52 15.70
CA VAL A 275 0.30 9.88 16.36
C VAL A 275 -0.17 8.67 17.16
N TRP A 276 -0.68 8.93 18.38
CA TRP A 276 -1.12 7.91 19.31
C TRP A 276 -2.62 8.00 19.57
N GLY A 277 -3.24 6.85 19.75
CA GLY A 277 -4.62 6.70 20.18
C GLY A 277 -4.84 5.41 20.95
N GLU A 278 -6.05 5.23 21.43
CA GLU A 278 -6.47 4.03 22.16
C GLU A 278 -7.74 3.43 21.54
N TYR A 279 -7.84 2.12 21.53
CA TYR A 279 -9.03 1.38 21.13
C TYR A 279 -9.11 0.07 21.93
N GLN A 280 -10.25 -0.16 22.62
CA GLN A 280 -10.50 -1.38 23.42
C GLN A 280 -9.36 -1.73 24.39
N GLY A 281 -8.73 -0.70 25.00
CA GLY A 281 -7.63 -0.87 25.95
C GLY A 281 -6.25 -1.09 25.33
N TYR A 282 -6.14 -1.12 24.02
CA TYR A 282 -4.87 -1.16 23.30
C TYR A 282 -4.42 0.26 22.91
N GLN A 283 -3.11 0.51 23.02
CA GLN A 283 -2.51 1.73 22.48
C GLN A 283 -2.12 1.49 21.01
N ILE A 284 -2.33 2.49 20.16
CA ILE A 284 -2.06 2.40 18.73
C ILE A 284 -1.16 3.54 18.30
N ALA A 285 0.01 3.21 17.76
CA ALA A 285 0.92 4.14 17.12
C ALA A 285 0.73 4.07 15.60
N SER A 286 0.51 5.20 14.95
CA SER A 286 0.35 5.24 13.50
C SER A 286 0.93 6.52 12.89
N MET A 287 0.85 6.68 11.57
CA MET A 287 1.51 7.74 10.83
C MET A 287 0.85 9.11 11.03
N PRO A 288 1.60 10.17 11.42
CA PRO A 288 1.11 11.54 11.47
C PRO A 288 1.07 12.17 10.05
N PRO A 289 0.53 13.40 9.89
CA PRO A 289 0.72 14.17 8.66
C PRO A 289 2.23 14.30 8.30
N PRO A 290 2.60 14.27 6.99
CA PRO A 290 1.76 14.47 5.82
C PRO A 290 0.95 13.24 5.38
N SER A 291 0.93 12.14 6.13
CA SER A 291 -0.08 11.12 5.90
C SER A 291 -1.34 11.41 6.71
N SER A 292 -2.48 11.24 6.09
CA SER A 292 -3.77 11.21 6.75
C SER A 292 -4.01 9.90 7.50
N GLY A 293 -3.19 8.87 7.20
CA GLY A 293 -3.43 7.50 7.61
C GLY A 293 -3.71 7.33 9.08
N GLY A 294 -2.76 7.70 9.94
CA GLY A 294 -2.92 7.46 11.38
C GLY A 294 -4.00 8.32 12.04
N VAL A 295 -4.11 9.59 11.67
CA VAL A 295 -5.11 10.48 12.28
C VAL A 295 -6.52 9.96 12.00
N PHE A 296 -6.83 9.62 10.73
CA PHE A 296 -8.19 9.20 10.37
C PHE A 296 -8.46 7.72 10.70
N LEU A 297 -7.44 6.88 10.78
CA LEU A 297 -7.54 5.56 11.41
C LEU A 297 -8.01 5.69 12.87
N LEU A 298 -7.30 6.49 13.67
CA LEU A 298 -7.63 6.70 15.08
C LEU A 298 -8.97 7.39 15.28
N GLN A 299 -9.32 8.34 14.41
CA GLN A 299 -10.62 8.98 14.43
C GLN A 299 -11.76 7.96 14.20
N MET A 300 -11.63 7.11 13.18
CA MET A 300 -12.63 6.07 12.91
C MET A 300 -12.72 5.05 14.04
N LEU A 301 -11.59 4.60 14.60
CA LEU A 301 -11.59 3.70 15.75
C LEU A 301 -12.31 4.33 16.95
N LYS A 302 -12.00 5.60 17.27
CA LYS A 302 -12.67 6.33 18.39
C LYS A 302 -14.14 6.57 18.13
N ILE A 303 -14.56 6.81 16.88
CA ILE A 303 -15.98 6.92 16.52
C ILE A 303 -16.67 5.57 16.78
N LEU A 304 -16.08 4.48 16.29
CA LEU A 304 -16.64 3.13 16.41
C LEU A 304 -16.62 2.61 17.85
N ASP A 305 -15.67 3.04 18.69
CA ASP A 305 -15.62 2.71 20.12
C ASP A 305 -16.86 3.18 20.91
N GLY A 306 -17.61 4.13 20.36
CA GLY A 306 -18.92 4.55 20.90
C GLY A 306 -20.07 3.58 20.64
N PHE A 307 -19.83 2.55 19.82
CA PHE A 307 -20.81 1.53 19.44
C PHE A 307 -20.21 0.17 19.78
N ASP A 308 -20.89 -0.63 20.58
CA ASP A 308 -20.46 -2.00 20.89
C ASP A 308 -20.59 -2.88 19.64
N LEU A 309 -19.52 -2.93 18.81
CA LEU A 309 -19.50 -3.73 17.59
C LEU A 309 -19.59 -5.24 17.87
N SER A 310 -19.11 -5.68 19.04
CA SER A 310 -19.08 -7.10 19.41
C SER A 310 -20.47 -7.73 19.53
N GLN A 311 -21.53 -6.90 19.75
CA GLN A 311 -22.91 -7.37 19.77
C GLN A 311 -23.45 -7.79 18.40
N TYR A 312 -22.78 -7.41 17.31
CA TYR A 312 -23.19 -7.71 15.95
C TYR A 312 -22.28 -8.80 15.35
N PRO A 313 -22.83 -9.77 14.60
CA PRO A 313 -21.97 -10.70 13.86
C PRO A 313 -20.99 -9.99 12.93
N VAL A 314 -19.79 -10.53 12.78
CA VAL A 314 -18.69 -9.93 12.00
C VAL A 314 -19.08 -9.57 10.55
N ARG A 315 -20.05 -10.30 9.96
CA ARG A 315 -20.57 -10.06 8.59
C ARG A 315 -22.00 -9.53 8.58
N SER A 316 -22.41 -8.87 9.65
CA SER A 316 -23.76 -8.27 9.73
C SER A 316 -23.83 -6.94 9.00
N TRP A 317 -25.02 -6.57 8.58
CA TRP A 317 -25.27 -5.26 7.95
C TRP A 317 -25.04 -4.10 8.94
N GLU A 318 -25.33 -4.31 10.23
CA GLU A 318 -25.14 -3.30 11.29
C GLU A 318 -23.66 -2.90 11.39
N LYS A 319 -22.75 -3.89 11.46
CA LYS A 319 -21.30 -3.62 11.47
C LYS A 319 -20.89 -2.84 10.22
N TYR A 320 -21.28 -3.31 9.02
CA TYR A 320 -20.87 -2.64 7.77
C TYR A 320 -21.47 -1.25 7.65
N HIS A 321 -22.69 -1.03 8.15
CA HIS A 321 -23.31 0.29 8.22
C HIS A 321 -22.52 1.25 9.11
N LEU A 322 -22.29 0.87 10.38
CA LEU A 322 -21.53 1.69 11.33
C LEU A 322 -20.13 2.03 10.81
N MET A 323 -19.45 1.06 10.19
CA MET A 323 -18.15 1.29 9.56
C MET A 323 -18.24 2.27 8.38
N SER A 324 -19.24 2.14 7.51
CA SER A 324 -19.45 3.07 6.39
C SER A 324 -19.69 4.50 6.88
N GLU A 325 -20.51 4.67 7.91
CA GLU A 325 -20.80 5.97 8.49
C GLU A 325 -19.55 6.61 9.12
N ALA A 326 -18.75 5.82 9.87
CA ALA A 326 -17.49 6.30 10.43
C ALA A 326 -16.49 6.69 9.32
N MET A 327 -16.41 5.92 8.25
CA MET A 327 -15.60 6.23 7.07
C MET A 327 -16.06 7.55 6.43
N HIS A 328 -17.35 7.74 6.18
CA HIS A 328 -17.89 8.97 5.58
C HIS A 328 -17.49 10.22 6.37
N LEU A 329 -17.67 10.18 7.68
CA LEU A 329 -17.34 11.29 8.55
C LEU A 329 -15.85 11.59 8.57
N ALA A 330 -15.02 10.56 8.68
CA ALA A 330 -13.57 10.71 8.71
C ALA A 330 -13.02 11.20 7.35
N TYR A 331 -13.53 10.69 6.23
CA TYR A 331 -13.09 11.16 4.91
C TYR A 331 -13.58 12.57 4.57
N ALA A 332 -14.73 13.02 5.11
CA ALA A 332 -15.14 14.41 5.02
C ALA A 332 -14.16 15.34 5.77
N ASP A 333 -13.77 14.97 6.99
CA ASP A 333 -12.75 15.71 7.74
C ASP A 333 -11.39 15.68 7.05
N ARG A 334 -10.98 14.52 6.51
CA ARG A 334 -9.74 14.35 5.75
C ARG A 334 -9.65 15.32 4.58
N ALA A 335 -10.71 15.40 3.81
CA ALA A 335 -10.76 16.28 2.63
C ALA A 335 -10.64 17.77 3.01
N ALA A 336 -11.12 18.14 4.19
CA ALA A 336 -11.10 19.52 4.66
C ALA A 336 -9.76 19.94 5.31
N TYR A 337 -9.08 19.01 6.01
CA TYR A 337 -8.02 19.40 6.95
C TYR A 337 -6.66 18.74 6.73
N ALA A 338 -6.58 17.69 5.90
CA ALA A 338 -5.34 16.94 5.76
C ALA A 338 -4.36 17.58 4.76
N GLY A 339 -3.10 17.72 5.16
CA GLY A 339 -2.03 18.28 4.33
C GLY A 339 -0.66 18.13 4.98
N ASP A 340 0.36 18.74 4.36
CA ASP A 340 1.73 18.74 4.88
C ASP A 340 1.87 19.78 6.02
N PRO A 341 2.21 19.35 7.26
CA PRO A 341 2.28 20.24 8.41
C PRO A 341 3.45 21.24 8.36
N GLU A 342 4.40 21.08 7.43
CA GLU A 342 5.43 22.09 7.17
C GLU A 342 4.84 23.33 6.44
N PHE A 343 3.64 23.21 5.84
CA PHE A 343 3.02 24.23 4.98
C PHE A 343 1.65 24.69 5.47
N VAL A 344 0.89 23.82 6.16
CA VAL A 344 -0.45 24.13 6.66
C VAL A 344 -0.66 23.61 8.07
N GLU A 345 -1.45 24.31 8.86
CA GLU A 345 -1.86 23.81 10.15
C GLU A 345 -2.89 22.68 10.00
N VAL A 346 -2.59 21.52 10.58
CA VAL A 346 -3.50 20.34 10.61
C VAL A 346 -4.00 20.17 12.05
N PRO A 347 -5.30 20.23 12.32
CA PRO A 347 -5.85 20.19 13.69
C PRO A 347 -5.88 18.78 14.27
N VAL A 348 -4.71 18.14 14.40
CA VAL A 348 -4.59 16.74 14.82
C VAL A 348 -5.21 16.49 16.20
N LYS A 349 -4.96 17.37 17.17
CA LYS A 349 -5.52 17.23 18.53
C LYS A 349 -7.02 17.41 18.51
N GLY A 350 -7.52 18.41 17.78
CA GLY A 350 -8.94 18.67 17.64
C GLY A 350 -9.69 17.51 16.97
N LEU A 351 -9.13 16.94 15.90
CA LEU A 351 -9.70 15.78 15.19
C LEU A 351 -9.80 14.53 16.07
N LEU A 352 -8.93 14.39 17.07
CA LEU A 352 -8.89 13.26 18.00
C LEU A 352 -9.45 13.59 19.40
N ASP A 353 -9.92 14.83 19.64
CA ASP A 353 -10.53 15.22 20.92
C ASP A 353 -11.80 14.44 21.20
N ASN A 354 -11.98 13.99 22.44
CA ASN A 354 -13.11 13.15 22.82
C ASN A 354 -14.46 13.84 22.67
N ASN A 355 -14.55 15.18 22.83
CA ASN A 355 -15.79 15.91 22.62
C ASN A 355 -16.09 16.04 21.13
N TYR A 356 -15.08 16.29 20.29
CA TYR A 356 -15.24 16.27 18.85
C TYR A 356 -15.73 14.91 18.36
N ILE A 357 -15.10 13.82 18.82
CA ILE A 357 -15.52 12.45 18.48
C ILE A 357 -17.00 12.22 18.88
N LYS A 358 -17.42 12.68 20.05
CA LYS A 358 -18.85 12.58 20.47
C LYS A 358 -19.78 13.36 19.53
N GLU A 359 -19.37 14.55 19.06
CA GLU A 359 -20.17 15.28 18.05
C GLU A 359 -20.29 14.44 16.76
N ARG A 360 -19.22 13.77 16.32
CA ARG A 360 -19.25 12.90 15.12
C ARG A 360 -20.14 11.67 15.34
N GLN A 361 -20.03 10.99 16.49
CA GLN A 361 -20.84 9.84 16.86
C GLN A 361 -22.36 10.14 16.81
N GLN A 362 -22.77 11.33 17.25
CA GLN A 362 -24.18 11.75 17.25
C GLN A 362 -24.78 11.90 15.85
N LEU A 363 -23.97 11.94 14.80
CA LEU A 363 -24.41 12.01 13.40
C LEU A 363 -24.70 10.63 12.81
N ILE A 364 -24.40 9.54 13.52
CA ILE A 364 -24.59 8.16 13.09
C ILE A 364 -25.91 7.63 13.67
N SER A 365 -26.80 7.17 12.80
CA SER A 365 -28.06 6.50 13.14
C SER A 365 -27.99 5.05 12.66
N LEU A 366 -28.53 4.10 13.42
CA LEU A 366 -28.70 2.71 12.96
C LEU A 366 -29.87 2.51 12.01
N ASP A 367 -30.78 3.49 11.92
CA ASP A 367 -32.00 3.37 11.13
C ASP A 367 -31.86 3.89 9.69
N GLU A 368 -30.91 4.81 9.45
CA GLU A 368 -30.74 5.47 8.16
C GLU A 368 -29.28 5.91 7.92
N MET A 369 -28.89 5.94 6.65
CA MET A 369 -27.58 6.44 6.22
C MET A 369 -27.56 7.98 6.25
N ASN A 370 -26.45 8.57 6.71
CA ASN A 370 -26.18 9.99 6.55
C ASN A 370 -25.86 10.31 5.08
N THR A 371 -26.80 10.93 4.39
CA THR A 371 -26.67 11.25 2.95
C THR A 371 -25.78 12.46 2.65
N LYS A 372 -25.40 13.23 3.67
CA LYS A 372 -24.59 14.45 3.55
C LYS A 372 -23.55 14.54 4.68
N PRO A 373 -22.57 13.64 4.71
CA PRO A 373 -21.49 13.72 5.68
C PRO A 373 -20.65 14.96 5.36
N GLU A 374 -20.71 15.96 6.22
CA GLU A 374 -19.90 17.17 6.13
C GLU A 374 -18.74 17.11 7.12
N ALA A 375 -17.66 17.83 6.83
CA ALA A 375 -16.56 18.01 7.77
C ALA A 375 -17.11 18.73 9.04
N GLY A 376 -16.63 18.30 10.20
CA GLY A 376 -16.92 18.97 11.45
C GLY A 376 -16.04 20.20 11.66
N ASP A 377 -16.05 20.75 12.86
CA ASP A 377 -15.17 21.87 13.23
C ASP A 377 -14.22 21.47 14.39
N PRO A 378 -13.09 20.80 14.08
CA PRO A 378 -12.11 20.37 15.07
C PRO A 378 -11.39 21.55 15.72
N TRP A 379 -11.41 22.75 15.10
CA TRP A 379 -10.78 23.95 15.62
C TRP A 379 -11.40 24.47 16.92
N LYS A 380 -12.62 24.03 17.25
CA LYS A 380 -13.21 24.25 18.59
C LYS A 380 -12.39 23.61 19.71
N TYR A 381 -11.59 22.60 19.40
CA TYR A 381 -10.84 21.75 20.33
C TYR A 381 -9.32 21.81 20.10
N GLU A 382 -8.87 22.73 19.25
CA GLU A 382 -7.48 22.96 18.88
C GLU A 382 -7.15 24.44 18.98
N SER A 383 -5.88 24.77 19.22
CA SER A 383 -5.38 26.14 19.08
C SER A 383 -5.04 26.41 17.62
N GLY A 384 -5.52 27.53 17.09
CA GLY A 384 -5.23 27.93 15.70
C GLY A 384 -6.49 28.19 14.90
N LYS A 385 -6.30 28.47 13.62
CA LYS A 385 -7.36 28.64 12.61
C LYS A 385 -6.81 28.21 11.27
N PRO A 386 -7.64 27.62 10.40
CA PRO A 386 -7.19 27.28 9.06
C PRO A 386 -6.84 28.55 8.27
N ASP A 387 -5.74 28.49 7.57
CA ASP A 387 -5.31 29.50 6.58
C ASP A 387 -5.64 29.09 5.14
N TYR A 388 -6.44 28.05 4.99
CA TYR A 388 -6.90 27.46 3.72
C TYR A 388 -8.41 27.20 3.76
N SER A 389 -8.99 26.88 2.60
CA SER A 389 -10.40 26.53 2.44
C SER A 389 -10.55 25.12 1.89
N ALA A 390 -11.62 24.43 2.26
CA ALA A 390 -11.97 23.17 1.60
C ALA A 390 -12.34 23.44 0.14
N VAL A 391 -11.70 22.74 -0.79
CA VAL A 391 -11.92 22.87 -2.23
C VAL A 391 -12.42 21.54 -2.80
N ALA A 392 -13.52 21.60 -3.57
CA ALA A 392 -14.04 20.42 -4.24
C ALA A 392 -13.01 19.91 -5.28
N GLN A 393 -12.66 18.64 -5.17
CA GLN A 393 -11.73 17.97 -6.06
C GLN A 393 -12.48 17.16 -7.13
N PRO A 394 -11.84 16.94 -8.32
CA PRO A 394 -12.43 16.07 -9.34
C PRO A 394 -12.63 14.64 -8.82
N ALA A 395 -13.69 13.98 -9.27
CA ALA A 395 -13.97 12.59 -8.93
C ALA A 395 -13.22 11.57 -9.83
N ASP A 396 -12.30 12.05 -10.67
CA ASP A 396 -11.58 11.24 -11.67
C ASP A 396 -10.33 10.54 -11.14
N ARG A 397 -10.05 10.63 -9.83
CA ARG A 397 -8.88 10.03 -9.18
C ARG A 397 -8.98 8.51 -9.21
N GLN A 398 -8.02 7.86 -9.87
CA GLN A 398 -7.88 6.41 -9.83
C GLN A 398 -7.21 5.95 -8.52
N TYR A 399 -7.37 4.67 -8.21
CA TYR A 399 -6.80 4.08 -7.00
C TYR A 399 -5.28 4.04 -7.08
N GLY A 400 -4.60 4.51 -6.02
CA GLY A 400 -3.15 4.36 -5.86
C GLY A 400 -2.76 2.91 -5.53
N GLU A 401 -1.55 2.54 -5.90
CA GLU A 401 -0.96 1.25 -5.59
C GLU A 401 0.33 1.43 -4.77
N THR A 402 0.63 0.45 -3.94
CA THR A 402 1.65 0.58 -2.89
C THR A 402 2.10 -0.82 -2.51
N THR A 403 3.15 -0.96 -1.74
CA THR A 403 3.44 -2.19 -1.01
C THR A 403 3.64 -1.91 0.47
N HIS A 404 3.37 -2.92 1.28
CA HIS A 404 3.64 -2.90 2.71
C HIS A 404 4.42 -4.14 3.12
N PHE A 405 5.30 -4.01 4.10
CA PHE A 405 5.93 -5.13 4.75
C PHE A 405 6.24 -4.84 6.21
N THR A 406 6.42 -5.92 6.98
CA THR A 406 6.68 -5.83 8.40
C THR A 406 7.72 -6.85 8.83
N VAL A 407 8.53 -6.47 9.82
CA VAL A 407 9.62 -7.28 10.36
C VAL A 407 9.65 -7.18 11.89
N ALA A 408 9.84 -8.28 12.57
CA ALA A 408 10.17 -8.31 14.00
C ALA A 408 11.39 -9.19 14.25
N ASP A 409 12.24 -8.82 15.22
CA ASP A 409 13.47 -9.54 15.53
C ASP A 409 13.54 -10.02 16.99
N GLN A 410 14.56 -10.83 17.28
CA GLN A 410 14.82 -11.41 18.61
C GLN A 410 15.18 -10.37 19.70
N TRP A 411 15.52 -9.16 19.33
CA TRP A 411 15.85 -8.07 20.27
C TRP A 411 14.63 -7.19 20.60
N GLY A 412 13.49 -7.52 20.00
CA GLY A 412 12.22 -6.82 20.17
C GLY A 412 12.08 -5.58 19.32
N ASN A 413 12.96 -5.37 18.32
CA ASN A 413 12.74 -4.33 17.32
C ASN A 413 11.61 -4.76 16.38
N VAL A 414 10.79 -3.78 16.00
CA VAL A 414 9.67 -3.99 15.09
C VAL A 414 9.70 -2.90 14.01
N VAL A 415 9.54 -3.29 12.76
CA VAL A 415 9.42 -2.39 11.62
C VAL A 415 8.08 -2.62 10.94
N SER A 416 7.34 -1.54 10.68
CA SER A 416 6.14 -1.49 9.85
C SER A 416 6.41 -0.44 8.76
N TYR A 417 6.55 -0.87 7.50
CA TYR A 417 6.98 0.02 6.42
C TYR A 417 6.04 -0.05 5.22
N THR A 418 5.46 1.09 4.90
CA THR A 418 4.65 1.29 3.68
C THR A 418 5.42 2.16 2.71
N THR A 419 5.61 1.70 1.47
CA THR A 419 6.45 2.32 0.45
C THR A 419 5.77 2.25 -0.92
N THR A 420 6.03 3.25 -1.78
CA THR A 420 5.25 3.42 -3.00
C THR A 420 6.01 4.15 -4.11
N ILE A 421 5.48 4.03 -5.33
CA ILE A 421 5.68 4.94 -6.46
C ILE A 421 4.33 5.51 -6.95
N GLU A 422 3.30 5.41 -6.16
CA GLU A 422 1.90 5.86 -6.21
C GLU A 422 1.03 4.95 -7.08
N GLN A 423 0.99 5.07 -8.41
CA GLN A 423 0.23 4.19 -9.31
C GLN A 423 1.04 2.96 -9.72
N VAL A 424 0.36 1.92 -10.24
CA VAL A 424 1.02 0.77 -10.86
C VAL A 424 2.04 1.25 -11.90
N PHE A 425 3.33 0.97 -11.69
CA PHE A 425 4.47 1.50 -12.47
C PHE A 425 4.65 3.03 -12.43
N GLY A 426 4.08 3.74 -11.46
CA GLY A 426 4.18 5.19 -11.36
C GLY A 426 3.74 5.90 -12.64
N THR A 427 4.57 6.81 -13.14
CA THR A 427 4.36 7.46 -14.46
C THR A 427 4.53 6.53 -15.66
N GLY A 428 5.06 5.31 -15.48
CA GLY A 428 5.54 4.45 -16.57
C GLY A 428 6.88 4.87 -17.15
N ILE A 429 7.49 5.95 -16.66
CA ILE A 429 8.82 6.41 -17.08
C ILE A 429 9.88 5.65 -16.32
N MET A 430 10.78 5.00 -17.05
CA MET A 430 12.00 4.39 -16.51
C MET A 430 13.21 5.24 -16.85
N VAL A 431 14.09 5.45 -15.88
CA VAL A 431 15.34 6.21 -16.08
C VAL A 431 16.26 5.42 -17.01
N PRO A 432 16.61 5.96 -18.20
CA PRO A 432 17.44 5.25 -19.17
C PRO A 432 18.82 4.89 -18.62
N GLY A 433 19.26 3.66 -18.84
CA GLY A 433 20.57 3.13 -18.43
C GLY A 433 20.72 2.85 -16.93
N PHE A 434 19.65 3.09 -16.11
CA PHE A 434 19.63 2.81 -14.68
C PHE A 434 18.40 2.00 -14.22
N GLY A 435 17.37 1.83 -15.04
CA GLY A 435 16.25 0.94 -14.77
C GLY A 435 15.37 1.35 -13.58
N VAL A 436 15.45 2.59 -13.11
CA VAL A 436 14.66 3.12 -12.00
C VAL A 436 13.30 3.58 -12.54
N MET A 437 12.19 3.01 -12.02
CA MET A 437 10.84 3.47 -12.29
C MET A 437 10.57 4.76 -11.52
N LEU A 438 9.95 5.75 -12.18
CA LEU A 438 9.64 7.05 -11.58
C LEU A 438 8.21 7.07 -11.03
N ASN A 439 8.10 7.55 -9.80
CA ASN A 439 6.82 7.78 -9.14
C ASN A 439 5.96 8.80 -9.89
N ASN A 440 4.66 8.80 -9.60
CA ASN A 440 3.73 9.87 -9.98
C ASN A 440 3.04 10.49 -8.76
N GLU A 441 3.80 10.61 -7.68
CA GLU A 441 3.33 10.95 -6.35
C GLU A 441 2.68 12.34 -6.25
N LEU A 442 3.07 13.27 -7.13
CA LEU A 442 2.48 14.63 -7.11
C LEU A 442 1.00 14.64 -7.52
N THR A 443 0.49 13.54 -8.10
CA THR A 443 -0.95 13.38 -8.35
C THR A 443 -1.77 13.21 -7.06
N ASP A 444 -1.11 12.98 -5.93
CA ASP A 444 -1.72 12.98 -4.60
C ASP A 444 -2.04 14.39 -4.09
N PHE A 445 -1.44 15.44 -4.68
CA PHE A 445 -1.92 16.80 -4.45
C PHE A 445 -3.31 17.03 -5.03
N ASP A 446 -3.99 18.01 -4.49
CA ASP A 446 -5.23 18.52 -5.07
C ASP A 446 -4.97 19.15 -6.43
N ALA A 447 -5.74 18.74 -7.44
CA ALA A 447 -5.58 19.29 -8.78
C ALA A 447 -6.07 20.75 -8.87
N VAL A 448 -6.99 21.15 -7.97
CA VAL A 448 -7.51 22.51 -7.87
C VAL A 448 -6.85 23.17 -6.66
N PRO A 449 -6.17 24.32 -6.83
CA PRO A 449 -5.49 25.01 -5.73
C PRO A 449 -6.46 25.65 -4.72
N GLY A 450 -5.94 26.03 -3.54
CA GLY A 450 -6.66 26.73 -2.47
C GLY A 450 -7.02 25.86 -1.26
N GLY A 451 -6.83 24.54 -1.32
CA GLY A 451 -7.03 23.61 -0.21
C GLY A 451 -5.75 23.34 0.61
N ALA A 452 -5.90 22.63 1.71
CA ALA A 452 -4.79 22.22 2.57
C ALA A 452 -3.71 21.43 1.80
N ASN A 453 -4.12 20.65 0.81
CA ASN A 453 -3.26 19.79 0.01
C ASN A 453 -2.98 20.36 -1.39
N GLU A 454 -2.98 21.70 -1.56
CA GLU A 454 -2.56 22.30 -2.84
C GLU A 454 -1.08 22.09 -3.13
N VAL A 455 -0.70 22.08 -4.41
CA VAL A 455 0.72 22.01 -4.83
C VAL A 455 1.46 23.26 -4.39
N GLN A 456 2.61 23.07 -3.73
CA GLN A 456 3.58 24.13 -3.46
C GLN A 456 5.01 23.58 -3.65
N PRO A 457 6.00 24.44 -4.05
CA PRO A 457 7.40 24.02 -4.13
C PRO A 457 7.89 23.39 -2.81
N ASN A 458 8.60 22.28 -2.90
CA ASN A 458 9.16 21.52 -1.77
C ASN A 458 8.14 20.89 -0.79
N LYS A 459 6.84 21.03 -1.01
CA LYS A 459 5.79 20.43 -0.20
C LYS A 459 5.67 18.93 -0.48
N ARG A 460 5.32 18.16 0.54
CA ARG A 460 4.96 16.75 0.40
C ARG A 460 3.48 16.62 0.07
N PRO A 461 3.11 15.80 -0.92
CA PRO A 461 1.69 15.52 -1.18
C PRO A 461 1.10 14.68 -0.05
N LEU A 462 -0.20 14.89 0.20
CA LEU A 462 -0.97 14.12 1.17
C LEU A 462 -0.88 12.62 0.86
N SER A 463 -0.65 11.80 1.89
CA SER A 463 -0.64 10.35 1.79
C SER A 463 -1.82 9.71 2.51
N SER A 464 -2.11 8.43 2.18
CA SER A 464 -2.98 7.55 2.95
C SER A 464 -2.22 6.37 3.58
N MET A 465 -0.91 6.28 3.42
CA MET A 465 -0.09 5.20 3.98
C MET A 465 -0.17 5.18 5.50
N THR A 466 -0.45 4.01 6.07
CA THR A 466 -0.83 3.82 7.47
C THR A 466 -0.02 2.69 8.10
N PRO A 467 1.33 2.74 8.10
CA PRO A 467 2.09 1.80 8.89
C PRO A 467 1.70 1.95 10.36
N THR A 468 1.34 0.84 11.01
CA THR A 468 0.74 0.86 12.35
C THR A 468 1.36 -0.22 13.22
N ILE A 469 1.57 0.10 14.50
CA ILE A 469 1.95 -0.84 15.56
C ILE A 469 0.96 -0.70 16.71
N VAL A 470 0.39 -1.82 17.14
CA VAL A 470 -0.53 -1.90 18.28
C VAL A 470 0.22 -2.41 19.49
N PHE A 471 -0.07 -1.85 20.66
CA PHE A 471 0.60 -2.15 21.93
C PHE A 471 -0.40 -2.59 22.98
N GLU A 472 0.01 -3.56 23.79
CA GLU A 472 -0.65 -3.96 25.03
C GLU A 472 0.35 -3.81 26.19
N ASN A 473 0.03 -3.02 27.21
CA ASN A 473 0.91 -2.77 28.35
C ASN A 473 2.33 -2.31 27.92
N ASP A 474 2.40 -1.32 27.05
CA ASP A 474 3.63 -0.70 26.48
C ASP A 474 4.51 -1.68 25.67
N LYS A 475 3.98 -2.83 25.25
CA LYS A 475 4.68 -3.80 24.41
C LYS A 475 3.98 -3.93 23.04
N PRO A 476 4.73 -3.95 21.95
CA PRO A 476 4.14 -4.19 20.64
C PRO A 476 3.56 -5.59 20.58
N VAL A 477 2.30 -5.72 20.17
CA VAL A 477 1.60 -7.01 20.04
C VAL A 477 1.15 -7.31 18.62
N LEU A 478 0.94 -6.26 17.79
CA LEU A 478 0.50 -6.43 16.42
C LEU A 478 1.12 -5.34 15.54
N THR A 479 1.62 -5.71 14.38
CA THR A 479 1.91 -4.79 13.29
C THR A 479 0.85 -4.96 12.21
N VAL A 480 0.48 -3.88 11.53
CA VAL A 480 -0.46 -3.97 10.41
C VAL A 480 -0.22 -2.82 9.43
N GLY A 481 -0.31 -3.13 8.15
CA GLY A 481 -0.30 -2.14 7.08
C GLY A 481 -0.74 -2.78 5.76
N SER A 482 -1.08 -1.94 4.80
CA SER A 482 -1.66 -2.36 3.53
C SER A 482 -1.27 -1.39 2.41
N PRO A 483 -1.21 -1.81 1.15
CA PRO A 483 -1.36 -0.97 -0.03
C PRO A 483 -2.83 -0.63 -0.33
N GLY A 484 -3.06 0.20 -1.37
CA GLY A 484 -4.38 0.42 -1.95
C GLY A 484 -4.84 1.88 -2.00
N GLY A 485 -3.91 2.86 -1.99
CA GLY A 485 -4.27 4.28 -2.03
C GLY A 485 -5.19 4.65 -0.86
N ALA A 486 -6.33 5.27 -1.13
CA ALA A 486 -7.27 5.67 -0.09
C ALA A 486 -7.84 4.49 0.74
N THR A 487 -7.86 3.26 0.21
CA THR A 487 -8.33 2.08 0.94
C THR A 487 -7.36 1.58 2.00
N ILE A 488 -6.12 2.06 2.03
CA ILE A 488 -5.10 1.69 3.02
C ILE A 488 -5.63 1.87 4.44
N ILE A 489 -6.18 3.06 4.73
CA ILE A 489 -6.65 3.43 6.06
C ILE A 489 -7.74 2.45 6.54
N THR A 490 -8.68 2.12 5.65
CA THR A 490 -9.81 1.26 5.98
C THR A 490 -9.45 -0.23 6.01
N SER A 491 -8.43 -0.66 5.27
CA SER A 491 -7.89 -2.02 5.37
C SER A 491 -7.22 -2.24 6.73
N VAL A 492 -6.39 -1.29 7.17
CA VAL A 492 -5.77 -1.31 8.50
C VAL A 492 -6.84 -1.24 9.60
N LEU A 493 -7.82 -0.35 9.48
CA LEU A 493 -8.95 -0.23 10.40
C LEU A 493 -9.66 -1.57 10.60
N GLN A 494 -10.07 -2.21 9.50
CA GLN A 494 -10.85 -3.44 9.55
C GLN A 494 -10.05 -4.60 10.12
N THR A 495 -8.77 -4.72 9.76
CA THR A 495 -7.89 -5.75 10.33
C THR A 495 -7.73 -5.58 11.85
N ILE A 496 -7.56 -4.34 12.35
CA ILE A 496 -7.49 -4.05 13.79
C ILE A 496 -8.80 -4.43 14.49
N ILE A 497 -9.95 -4.04 13.93
CA ILE A 497 -11.26 -4.37 14.49
C ILE A 497 -11.47 -5.90 14.51
N HIS A 498 -11.13 -6.60 13.44
CA HIS A 498 -11.27 -8.06 13.38
C HIS A 498 -10.38 -8.76 14.41
N ALA A 499 -9.14 -8.30 14.58
CA ALA A 499 -8.20 -8.91 15.51
C ALA A 499 -8.52 -8.58 16.98
N ILE A 500 -8.96 -7.34 17.29
CA ILE A 500 -9.15 -6.86 18.67
C ILE A 500 -10.59 -7.01 19.14
N GLU A 501 -11.56 -6.49 18.38
CA GLU A 501 -12.96 -6.46 18.77
C GLU A 501 -13.63 -7.85 18.65
N TYR A 502 -13.27 -8.58 17.57
CA TYR A 502 -13.83 -9.89 17.29
C TYR A 502 -12.92 -11.05 17.71
N ASP A 503 -11.76 -10.77 18.31
CA ASP A 503 -10.76 -11.77 18.77
C ASP A 503 -10.48 -12.87 17.72
N MET A 504 -10.41 -12.44 16.44
CA MET A 504 -10.17 -13.37 15.34
C MET A 504 -8.71 -13.79 15.28
N GLU A 505 -8.46 -15.04 14.89
CA GLU A 505 -7.11 -15.50 14.55
C GLU A 505 -6.55 -14.62 13.42
N LEU A 506 -5.23 -14.32 13.47
CA LEU A 506 -4.60 -13.29 12.61
C LEU A 506 -4.87 -13.50 11.11
N LYS A 507 -4.77 -14.74 10.59
CA LYS A 507 -5.05 -15.03 9.18
C LYS A 507 -6.51 -14.73 8.82
N ALA A 508 -7.43 -15.12 9.68
CA ALA A 508 -8.85 -14.83 9.50
C ALA A 508 -9.13 -13.32 9.59
N ALA A 509 -8.46 -12.59 10.49
CA ALA A 509 -8.62 -11.15 10.63
C ALA A 509 -8.11 -10.37 9.40
N VAL A 510 -7.00 -10.84 8.80
CA VAL A 510 -6.41 -10.26 7.58
C VAL A 510 -7.29 -10.52 6.36
N GLU A 511 -7.92 -11.69 6.26
CA GLU A 511 -8.70 -12.11 5.09
C GLU A 511 -10.23 -11.96 5.24
N GLU A 512 -10.69 -11.44 6.38
CA GLU A 512 -12.10 -11.14 6.53
C GLU A 512 -12.53 -10.09 5.50
N PRO A 513 -13.60 -10.34 4.72
CA PRO A 513 -14.02 -9.46 3.63
C PRO A 513 -14.22 -8.01 4.06
N ARG A 514 -13.56 -7.13 3.32
CA ARG A 514 -13.53 -5.69 3.58
C ARG A 514 -14.55 -4.92 2.76
N ILE A 515 -14.95 -3.78 3.28
CA ILE A 515 -15.69 -2.76 2.55
C ILE A 515 -14.87 -1.46 2.51
N TYR A 516 -15.20 -0.59 1.56
CA TYR A 516 -14.64 0.75 1.47
C TYR A 516 -15.67 1.74 0.98
N THR A 517 -15.68 2.91 1.60
CA THR A 517 -16.37 4.09 1.08
C THR A 517 -15.66 5.35 1.58
N ASN A 518 -15.60 6.38 0.76
CA ASN A 518 -15.11 7.70 1.14
C ASN A 518 -16.18 8.78 1.01
N ASN A 519 -17.33 8.44 0.47
CA ASN A 519 -18.49 9.33 0.34
C ASN A 519 -19.75 8.51 0.00
N PRO A 520 -20.96 9.05 0.16
CA PRO A 520 -22.22 8.35 -0.06
C PRO A 520 -22.49 7.82 -1.48
N SER A 521 -21.67 8.18 -2.47
CA SER A 521 -21.84 7.76 -3.87
C SER A 521 -20.77 6.77 -4.35
N SER A 522 -19.80 6.39 -3.50
CA SER A 522 -18.65 5.54 -3.90
C SER A 522 -18.42 4.44 -2.89
N TYR A 523 -18.82 3.22 -3.21
CA TYR A 523 -18.67 2.04 -2.35
C TYR A 523 -18.00 0.89 -3.08
N ARG A 524 -17.11 0.20 -2.38
CA ARG A 524 -16.47 -1.06 -2.81
C ARG A 524 -16.68 -2.12 -1.74
N PHE A 525 -16.65 -3.38 -2.14
CA PHE A 525 -16.72 -4.53 -1.24
C PHE A 525 -15.95 -5.72 -1.82
N GLU A 526 -15.44 -6.58 -0.95
CA GLU A 526 -14.77 -7.83 -1.34
C GLU A 526 -15.73 -9.00 -1.43
N GLU A 527 -15.32 -10.03 -2.16
CA GLU A 527 -16.03 -11.31 -2.20
C GLU A 527 -16.13 -11.88 -0.77
N GLY A 528 -17.28 -12.44 -0.42
CA GLY A 528 -17.58 -12.94 0.93
C GLY A 528 -18.40 -11.99 1.80
N VAL A 529 -18.57 -10.72 1.42
CA VAL A 529 -19.60 -9.85 2.04
C VAL A 529 -20.98 -10.42 1.70
N PRO A 530 -21.84 -10.75 2.68
CA PRO A 530 -23.12 -11.41 2.43
C PRO A 530 -24.06 -10.58 1.57
N ALA A 531 -24.66 -11.20 0.54
CA ALA A 531 -25.65 -10.54 -0.31
C ALA A 531 -26.84 -9.99 0.47
N SER A 532 -27.25 -10.64 1.57
CA SER A 532 -28.32 -10.16 2.45
C SER A 532 -27.92 -8.87 3.20
N ALA A 533 -26.65 -8.75 3.60
CA ALA A 533 -26.13 -7.52 4.21
C ALA A 533 -26.09 -6.38 3.18
N LEU A 534 -25.55 -6.64 1.97
CA LEU A 534 -25.56 -5.67 0.88
C LEU A 534 -26.96 -5.20 0.50
N GLN A 535 -27.94 -6.13 0.46
CA GLN A 535 -29.34 -5.79 0.17
C GLN A 535 -29.91 -4.84 1.24
N LYS A 536 -29.68 -5.15 2.52
CA LYS A 536 -30.16 -4.30 3.63
C LYS A 536 -29.50 -2.92 3.59
N LEU A 537 -28.20 -2.86 3.35
CA LEU A 537 -27.45 -1.61 3.20
C LEU A 537 -27.98 -0.75 2.04
N LYS A 538 -28.31 -1.37 0.90
CA LYS A 538 -28.95 -0.67 -0.23
C LYS A 538 -30.33 -0.10 0.13
N GLU A 539 -31.13 -0.83 0.91
CA GLU A 539 -32.41 -0.34 1.41
C GLU A 539 -32.26 0.87 2.33
N MET A 540 -31.14 0.99 3.05
CA MET A 540 -30.79 2.13 3.89
C MET A 540 -30.22 3.32 3.09
N GLY A 541 -29.88 3.12 1.81
CA GLY A 541 -29.37 4.17 0.92
C GLY A 541 -27.90 4.02 0.51
N HIS A 542 -27.14 3.03 1.04
CA HIS A 542 -25.76 2.78 0.64
C HIS A 542 -25.67 2.27 -0.81
N GLN A 543 -24.74 2.78 -1.59
CA GLN A 543 -24.65 2.53 -3.04
C GLN A 543 -23.50 1.58 -3.40
N PHE A 544 -23.48 0.39 -2.83
CA PHE A 544 -22.49 -0.63 -3.19
C PHE A 544 -22.55 -1.01 -4.67
N GLY A 545 -21.38 -1.22 -5.26
CA GLY A 545 -21.22 -1.68 -6.63
C GLY A 545 -21.91 -3.04 -6.89
N GLU A 546 -21.91 -3.49 -8.15
CA GLU A 546 -22.53 -4.77 -8.53
C GLU A 546 -21.55 -5.95 -8.39
N LYS A 547 -20.25 -5.69 -8.41
CA LYS A 547 -19.20 -6.72 -8.39
C LYS A 547 -18.24 -6.49 -7.22
N PRO A 548 -17.74 -7.56 -6.60
CA PRO A 548 -16.68 -7.45 -5.62
C PRO A 548 -15.37 -7.00 -6.28
N GLU A 549 -14.54 -6.31 -5.51
CA GLU A 549 -13.22 -5.84 -5.90
C GLU A 549 -12.25 -6.09 -4.75
N THR A 550 -10.99 -6.38 -5.03
CA THR A 550 -9.95 -6.50 -4.00
C THR A 550 -9.70 -5.17 -3.32
N ILE A 551 -9.64 -5.16 -1.99
CA ILE A 551 -9.42 -3.97 -1.16
C ILE A 551 -8.18 -4.18 -0.29
N GLY A 552 -7.05 -3.60 -0.70
CA GLY A 552 -5.78 -3.71 0.02
C GLY A 552 -5.07 -5.06 -0.17
N ASN A 553 -3.98 -5.22 0.56
CA ASN A 553 -3.16 -6.44 0.66
C ASN A 553 -2.36 -6.37 1.96
N VAL A 554 -2.94 -6.85 3.04
CA VAL A 554 -2.41 -6.64 4.39
C VAL A 554 -1.20 -7.53 4.68
N GLN A 555 -0.15 -6.94 5.24
CA GLN A 555 0.97 -7.67 5.85
C GLN A 555 0.97 -7.41 7.35
N SER A 556 1.06 -8.47 8.14
CA SER A 556 0.89 -8.36 9.60
C SER A 556 1.74 -9.36 10.37
N ILE A 557 2.18 -8.97 11.57
CA ILE A 557 2.84 -9.85 12.55
C ILE A 557 2.15 -9.68 13.90
N LEU A 558 1.67 -10.79 14.47
CA LEU A 558 1.27 -10.89 15.86
C LEU A 558 2.47 -11.32 16.71
N ILE A 559 2.73 -10.59 17.80
CA ILE A 559 3.82 -10.85 18.76
C ILE A 559 3.20 -11.42 20.03
N ASP A 560 3.27 -12.73 20.19
CA ASP A 560 2.76 -13.40 21.38
C ASP A 560 3.83 -13.47 22.47
N HIS A 561 3.83 -12.49 23.36
CA HIS A 561 4.77 -12.43 24.49
C HIS A 561 4.58 -13.54 25.52
N LYS A 562 3.40 -14.17 25.60
CA LYS A 562 3.11 -15.27 26.54
C LYS A 562 3.73 -16.57 26.06
N GLN A 563 3.65 -16.83 24.77
CA GLN A 563 4.25 -18.01 24.15
C GLN A 563 5.69 -17.78 23.70
N GLY A 564 6.14 -16.53 23.59
CA GLY A 564 7.46 -16.16 23.09
C GLY A 564 7.64 -16.45 21.61
N ILE A 565 6.59 -16.24 20.80
CA ILE A 565 6.59 -16.51 19.36
C ILE A 565 6.05 -15.31 18.58
N PHE A 566 6.42 -15.28 17.31
CA PHE A 566 5.85 -14.39 16.29
C PHE A 566 4.98 -15.23 15.35
N LYS A 567 3.82 -14.71 14.98
CA LYS A 567 2.97 -15.25 13.91
C LYS A 567 2.88 -14.20 12.80
N GLY A 568 3.38 -14.54 11.61
CA GLY A 568 3.33 -13.67 10.45
C GLY A 568 2.22 -14.09 9.49
N VAL A 569 1.57 -13.10 8.87
CA VAL A 569 0.55 -13.32 7.84
C VAL A 569 0.77 -12.38 6.68
N ALA A 570 0.77 -12.93 5.47
CA ALA A 570 0.63 -12.23 4.21
C ALA A 570 -0.79 -12.45 3.68
N ASP A 571 -1.43 -11.39 3.20
CA ASP A 571 -2.74 -11.44 2.57
C ASP A 571 -2.67 -12.21 1.23
N SER A 572 -3.63 -13.10 0.98
CA SER A 572 -3.64 -13.97 -0.21
C SER A 572 -4.02 -13.26 -1.51
N SER A 573 -4.41 -11.99 -1.45
CA SER A 573 -4.78 -11.21 -2.64
C SER A 573 -3.60 -10.91 -3.59
N ARG A 574 -2.34 -11.14 -3.15
CA ARG A 574 -1.10 -11.12 -3.94
C ARG A 574 -0.25 -12.34 -3.61
N SER A 575 0.88 -12.49 -4.29
CA SER A 575 1.82 -13.61 -4.09
C SER A 575 2.66 -13.48 -2.81
N GLY A 576 2.13 -12.87 -1.73
CA GLY A 576 2.86 -12.58 -0.51
C GLY A 576 3.28 -13.82 0.28
N ALA A 577 4.28 -13.66 1.17
CA ALA A 577 4.71 -14.73 2.07
C ALA A 577 5.13 -14.22 3.45
N ALA A 578 4.83 -15.01 4.48
CA ALA A 578 5.41 -14.85 5.81
C ALA A 578 6.51 -15.91 6.03
N ILE A 579 7.62 -15.51 6.67
CA ILE A 579 8.75 -16.42 6.99
C ILE A 579 9.18 -16.20 8.43
N GLY A 580 9.02 -17.24 9.25
CA GLY A 580 9.53 -17.31 10.62
C GLY A 580 11.04 -17.59 10.64
N VAL A 581 11.69 -17.08 11.65
CA VAL A 581 13.13 -17.29 11.89
C VAL A 581 13.33 -17.95 13.23
N ASP A 582 14.00 -19.12 13.19
CA ASP A 582 14.47 -19.86 14.36
C ASP A 582 15.99 -20.04 14.24
N LEU A 583 16.73 -19.50 15.20
CA LEU A 583 18.19 -19.58 15.22
C LEU A 583 18.64 -20.90 15.86
N LYS A 584 19.30 -21.74 15.08
CA LYS A 584 19.86 -23.02 15.56
C LYS A 584 20.87 -22.75 16.67
N GLY A 585 20.60 -23.24 17.88
CA GLY A 585 21.60 -23.27 18.96
C GLY A 585 21.17 -22.72 20.32
N LYS A 586 20.00 -22.15 20.48
CA LYS A 586 19.45 -21.92 21.83
C LYS A 586 18.87 -23.23 22.34
N GLY A 587 19.71 -24.01 23.07
CA GLY A 587 19.25 -25.22 23.74
C GLY A 587 17.98 -24.92 24.53
N LYS A 588 16.90 -25.68 24.28
CA LYS A 588 15.64 -25.58 25.01
C LYS A 588 15.96 -25.57 26.51
N LYS A 589 15.90 -24.40 27.14
CA LYS A 589 15.79 -24.34 28.59
C LYS A 589 14.42 -24.92 28.92
N LYS A 590 14.42 -26.20 29.34
CA LYS A 590 13.26 -26.83 29.98
C LYS A 590 12.98 -26.02 31.25
N HIS A 591 11.89 -25.32 31.27
CA HIS A 591 11.24 -24.82 32.49
C HIS A 591 10.22 -25.82 32.96
#